data_8c254618719d22122ac427ca64738ff4
#
_entry.id   8c254618719d22122ac427ca64738ff4
#
_cell.length_a   1.000
_cell.length_b   1.000
_cell.length_c   1.000
_cell.angle_alpha   90.00
_cell.angle_beta   90.00
_cell.angle_gamma   90.00
#
_symmetry.space_group_name_H-M   'P 1'
#
loop_
_entity.id
_entity.type
_entity.pdbx_description
1 polymer ?
#
loop_
_entity_poly.entity_id
_entity_poly.type
_entity_poly.pdbx_seq_one_letter_code
_entity_poly.pdbx_strand_id
1 'polypeptide(L)'
;MTSIIKVDNIQNTSGTTAATIDNNGHVNLPGSNHITGFYNNATFTVSSGSFTYMTNWTKMNSTHFGFPNVGTEFSHSGGNFTTTKPGIYRVTLELHMNSANDARWIDIRLLFTPNGGSPVGGDLYDHVGVVSNDTTYHTAHRIRYFNFTHANDKVQIGTQTVAALNIRGGSNEYDTVIYFEWVGPPVT
;
A
#
# COMPACT_ATOMS: atom_id res chain seq x y z
N MET A 1 14.72 -37.21 -30.91
CA MET A 1 13.39 -37.26 -30.27
C MET A 1 13.35 -36.20 -29.19
N THR A 2 12.42 -35.27 -29.25
CA THR A 2 12.24 -34.25 -28.23
C THR A 2 11.26 -34.78 -27.18
N SER A 3 11.70 -35.00 -25.95
CA SER A 3 10.81 -35.42 -24.85
C SER A 3 10.03 -34.19 -24.38
N ILE A 4 8.71 -34.29 -24.41
CA ILE A 4 7.80 -33.26 -23.89
C ILE A 4 7.19 -33.79 -22.59
N ILE A 5 7.41 -33.11 -21.48
CA ILE A 5 6.70 -33.38 -20.23
C ILE A 5 5.45 -32.49 -20.24
N LYS A 6 4.26 -33.13 -20.22
CA LYS A 6 2.98 -32.40 -20.08
C LYS A 6 2.58 -32.44 -18.62
N VAL A 7 2.43 -31.29 -18.02
CA VAL A 7 1.96 -31.15 -16.64
C VAL A 7 0.90 -30.04 -16.58
N ASP A 8 -0.21 -30.32 -15.93
CA ASP A 8 -1.26 -29.31 -15.67
C ASP A 8 -1.07 -28.65 -14.32
N ASN A 9 -0.43 -29.34 -13.39
CA ASN A 9 -0.17 -28.87 -12.03
C ASN A 9 1.24 -29.24 -11.58
N ILE A 10 1.89 -28.31 -10.90
CA ILE A 10 3.12 -28.54 -10.14
C ILE A 10 2.75 -28.46 -8.67
N GLN A 11 3.01 -29.52 -7.91
CA GLN A 11 2.68 -29.62 -6.48
C GLN A 11 3.91 -29.97 -5.67
N ASN A 12 3.89 -29.58 -4.38
CA ASN A 12 4.87 -30.06 -3.43
C ASN A 12 4.54 -31.48 -2.97
N THR A 13 5.39 -32.11 -2.17
CA THR A 13 5.22 -33.48 -1.68
C THR A 13 3.99 -33.69 -0.79
N SER A 14 3.40 -32.61 -0.26
CA SER A 14 2.14 -32.66 0.52
C SER A 14 0.90 -32.42 -0.33
N GLY A 15 1.03 -32.35 -1.65
CA GLY A 15 -0.09 -32.16 -2.59
C GLY A 15 -0.56 -30.71 -2.74
N THR A 16 0.16 -29.73 -2.14
CA THR A 16 -0.19 -28.32 -2.32
C THR A 16 0.26 -27.85 -3.70
N THR A 17 -0.67 -27.29 -4.48
CA THR A 17 -0.38 -26.78 -5.82
C THR A 17 0.54 -25.58 -5.75
N ALA A 18 1.70 -25.67 -6.38
CA ALA A 18 2.68 -24.58 -6.51
C ALA A 18 2.46 -23.76 -7.80
N ALA A 19 1.98 -24.42 -8.87
CA ALA A 19 1.63 -23.77 -10.13
C ALA A 19 0.57 -24.56 -10.87
N THR A 20 -0.29 -23.87 -11.62
CA THR A 20 -1.19 -24.46 -12.61
C THR A 20 -0.88 -23.89 -13.99
N ILE A 21 -1.13 -24.71 -15.04
CA ILE A 21 -1.02 -24.25 -16.43
C ILE A 21 -2.43 -24.30 -17.00
N ASP A 22 -2.94 -23.18 -17.47
CA ASP A 22 -4.27 -23.14 -18.09
C ASP A 22 -4.27 -23.71 -19.53
N ASN A 23 -5.45 -23.84 -20.12
CA ASN A 23 -5.61 -24.39 -21.47
C ASN A 23 -4.94 -23.55 -22.57
N ASN A 24 -4.55 -22.30 -22.25
CA ASN A 24 -3.85 -21.38 -23.15
C ASN A 24 -2.33 -21.42 -22.94
N GLY A 25 -1.85 -22.24 -22.00
CA GLY A 25 -0.43 -22.34 -21.65
C GLY A 25 0.06 -21.28 -20.67
N HIS A 26 -0.83 -20.48 -20.05
CA HIS A 26 -0.41 -19.52 -19.04
C HIS A 26 -0.11 -20.22 -17.72
N VAL A 27 1.00 -19.88 -17.13
CA VAL A 27 1.39 -20.38 -15.80
C VAL A 27 0.75 -19.49 -14.73
N ASN A 28 -0.14 -20.06 -13.94
CA ASN A 28 -0.72 -19.42 -12.78
C ASN A 28 0.00 -19.94 -11.52
N LEU A 29 0.64 -19.06 -10.80
CA LEU A 29 1.29 -19.35 -9.52
C LEU A 29 0.32 -18.98 -8.39
N PRO A 30 -0.33 -19.94 -7.72
CA PRO A 30 -1.20 -19.66 -6.60
C PRO A 30 -0.45 -18.84 -5.55
N GLY A 31 -0.93 -17.65 -5.29
CA GLY A 31 -0.28 -16.73 -4.36
C GLY A 31 0.73 -15.74 -4.95
N SER A 32 0.95 -15.73 -6.27
CA SER A 32 1.85 -14.75 -6.91
C SER A 32 1.26 -13.34 -7.06
N ASN A 33 -0.05 -13.19 -6.94
CA ASN A 33 -0.74 -11.89 -7.07
C ASN A 33 -1.26 -11.41 -5.71
N HIS A 34 -0.35 -11.25 -4.75
CA HIS A 34 -0.71 -10.74 -3.44
C HIS A 34 -0.60 -9.20 -3.42
N ILE A 35 -1.57 -8.55 -4.04
CA ILE A 35 -1.74 -7.10 -3.92
C ILE A 35 -2.94 -6.83 -3.03
N THR A 36 -2.73 -6.15 -1.92
CA THR A 36 -3.81 -5.62 -1.09
C THR A 36 -3.83 -4.12 -1.23
N GLY A 37 -4.96 -3.56 -1.63
CA GLY A 37 -5.16 -2.12 -1.79
C GLY A 37 -6.12 -1.54 -0.76
N PHE A 38 -5.89 -0.29 -0.41
CA PHE A 38 -6.80 0.53 0.40
C PHE A 38 -6.93 1.90 -0.25
N TYR A 39 -8.09 2.51 -0.09
CA TYR A 39 -8.34 3.88 -0.48
C TYR A 39 -8.75 4.72 0.73
N ASN A 40 -8.44 6.00 0.68
CA ASN A 40 -8.91 6.94 1.70
C ASN A 40 -10.40 7.23 1.46
N ASN A 41 -11.26 6.80 2.37
CA ASN A 41 -12.72 6.83 2.20
C ASN A 41 -13.38 8.16 2.58
N ALA A 42 -12.62 9.12 3.08
CA ALA A 42 -13.08 10.45 3.43
C ALA A 42 -11.93 11.45 3.30
N THR A 43 -12.24 12.70 2.98
CA THR A 43 -11.25 13.77 2.99
C THR A 43 -10.55 13.84 4.35
N PHE A 44 -9.22 13.82 4.32
CA PHE A 44 -8.38 13.92 5.50
C PHE A 44 -7.72 15.30 5.55
N THR A 45 -8.05 16.08 6.58
CA THR A 45 -7.46 17.41 6.76
C THR A 45 -6.17 17.29 7.56
N VAL A 46 -5.06 17.72 6.98
CA VAL A 46 -3.77 17.85 7.66
C VAL A 46 -3.72 19.24 8.30
N SER A 47 -3.68 19.28 9.62
CA SER A 47 -3.57 20.53 10.37
C SER A 47 -2.16 21.11 10.31
N SER A 48 -2.07 22.44 10.32
CA SER A 48 -0.78 23.15 10.34
C SER A 48 0.08 22.76 11.55
N GLY A 49 1.36 22.53 11.31
CA GLY A 49 2.39 22.36 12.35
C GLY A 49 2.35 21.04 13.12
N SER A 50 1.33 20.22 12.93
CA SER A 50 1.17 18.96 13.65
C SER A 50 1.41 17.75 12.76
N PHE A 51 2.18 16.78 13.24
CA PHE A 51 2.30 15.48 12.58
C PHE A 51 1.07 14.63 12.89
N THR A 52 0.37 14.18 11.86
CA THR A 52 -0.90 13.47 12.00
C THR A 52 -0.89 12.18 11.18
N TYR A 53 -1.44 11.10 11.75
CA TYR A 53 -1.61 9.82 11.05
C TYR A 53 -2.93 9.77 10.31
N MET A 54 -2.89 9.28 9.08
CA MET A 54 -4.10 9.04 8.28
C MET A 54 -4.79 7.76 8.76
N THR A 55 -6.07 7.87 9.10
CA THR A 55 -6.85 6.77 9.71
C THR A 55 -8.05 6.31 8.88
N ASN A 56 -8.45 7.07 7.87
CA ASN A 56 -9.70 6.84 7.12
C ASN A 56 -9.47 5.94 5.88
N TRP A 57 -9.05 4.70 6.11
CA TRP A 57 -8.76 3.77 5.02
C TRP A 57 -9.79 2.65 4.94
N THR A 58 -10.25 2.38 3.74
CA THR A 58 -11.13 1.25 3.43
C THR A 58 -10.43 0.31 2.46
N LYS A 59 -10.52 -0.98 2.73
CA LYS A 59 -9.96 -2.01 1.87
C LYS A 59 -10.69 -2.05 0.53
N MET A 60 -9.93 -2.11 -0.55
CA MET A 60 -10.46 -2.32 -1.89
C MET A 60 -10.97 -3.75 -2.03
N ASN A 61 -11.99 -3.94 -2.84
CA ASN A 61 -12.50 -5.24 -3.24
C ASN A 61 -12.32 -5.42 -4.76
N SER A 62 -12.68 -6.59 -5.28
CA SER A 62 -12.53 -6.94 -6.69
C SER A 62 -13.31 -6.07 -7.67
N THR A 63 -14.32 -5.32 -7.19
CA THR A 63 -15.10 -4.39 -8.02
C THR A 63 -14.43 -3.04 -8.19
N HIS A 64 -13.44 -2.72 -7.33
CA HIS A 64 -12.64 -1.53 -7.42
C HIS A 64 -11.49 -1.79 -8.41
N PHE A 65 -11.37 -1.01 -9.45
CA PHE A 65 -10.25 -1.03 -10.43
C PHE A 65 -10.07 -2.27 -11.31
N GLY A 66 -11.04 -3.18 -11.39
CA GLY A 66 -10.91 -4.36 -12.24
C GLY A 66 -9.74 -5.30 -11.89
N PHE A 67 -9.20 -5.20 -10.66
CA PHE A 67 -8.21 -6.15 -10.14
C PHE A 67 -8.91 -7.43 -9.69
N PRO A 68 -8.77 -8.55 -10.42
CA PRO A 68 -9.50 -9.78 -10.10
C PRO A 68 -9.05 -10.44 -8.79
N ASN A 69 -7.89 -10.09 -8.27
CA ASN A 69 -7.28 -10.73 -7.11
C ASN A 69 -6.77 -9.70 -6.10
N VAL A 70 -7.70 -9.06 -5.39
CA VAL A 70 -7.31 -8.27 -4.21
C VAL A 70 -6.94 -9.23 -3.10
N GLY A 71 -5.67 -9.22 -2.70
CA GLY A 71 -5.16 -10.04 -1.60
C GLY A 71 -5.86 -9.72 -0.28
N THR A 72 -5.80 -10.66 0.63
CA THR A 72 -6.39 -10.52 1.98
C THR A 72 -5.33 -10.37 3.07
N GLU A 73 -4.06 -10.27 2.68
CA GLU A 73 -2.92 -10.34 3.58
C GLU A 73 -2.82 -9.15 4.52
N PHE A 74 -3.25 -7.98 4.07
CA PHE A 74 -3.25 -6.78 4.92
C PHE A 74 -4.62 -6.47 5.49
N SER A 75 -4.60 -6.03 6.74
CA SER A 75 -5.71 -5.41 7.44
C SER A 75 -5.35 -3.99 7.85
N HIS A 76 -6.36 -3.17 8.08
CA HIS A 76 -6.20 -1.80 8.55
C HIS A 76 -7.06 -1.57 9.79
N SER A 77 -6.47 -0.93 10.80
CA SER A 77 -7.18 -0.50 12.00
C SER A 77 -6.47 0.68 12.65
N GLY A 78 -7.19 1.78 12.90
CA GLY A 78 -6.67 2.96 13.60
C GLY A 78 -5.40 3.56 12.97
N GLY A 79 -5.29 3.57 11.64
CA GLY A 79 -4.13 4.08 10.92
C GLY A 79 -2.97 3.08 10.78
N ASN A 80 -3.12 1.86 11.30
CA ASN A 80 -2.10 0.81 11.20
C ASN A 80 -2.46 -0.18 10.09
N PHE A 81 -1.55 -0.43 9.18
CA PHE A 81 -1.60 -1.52 8.21
C PHE A 81 -0.73 -2.65 8.70
N THR A 82 -1.32 -3.82 8.92
CA THR A 82 -0.67 -5.03 9.45
C THR A 82 -0.90 -6.22 8.55
N THR A 83 0.02 -7.18 8.56
CA THR A 83 -0.12 -8.44 7.82
C THR A 83 0.21 -9.63 8.71
N THR A 84 -0.50 -10.73 8.51
CA THR A 84 -0.19 -12.02 9.13
C THR A 84 0.79 -12.85 8.30
N LYS A 85 1.09 -12.42 7.06
CA LYS A 85 2.01 -13.11 6.15
C LYS A 85 3.37 -12.40 6.14
N PRO A 86 4.42 -12.99 6.72
CA PRO A 86 5.76 -12.43 6.63
C PRO A 86 6.24 -12.35 5.17
N GLY A 87 7.04 -11.33 4.87
CA GLY A 87 7.58 -11.16 3.52
C GLY A 87 8.12 -9.76 3.28
N ILE A 88 8.77 -9.60 2.14
CA ILE A 88 9.13 -8.30 1.61
C ILE A 88 7.93 -7.78 0.80
N TYR A 89 7.50 -6.58 1.13
CA TYR A 89 6.39 -5.92 0.43
C TYR A 89 6.85 -4.62 -0.20
N ARG A 90 6.50 -4.44 -1.48
CA ARG A 90 6.52 -3.14 -2.14
C ARG A 90 5.26 -2.39 -1.71
N VAL A 91 5.45 -1.26 -1.06
CA VAL A 91 4.35 -0.37 -0.66
C VAL A 91 4.36 0.83 -1.58
N THR A 92 3.24 1.02 -2.29
CA THR A 92 3.01 2.14 -3.18
C THR A 92 1.93 3.02 -2.59
N LEU A 93 2.24 4.29 -2.37
CA LEU A 93 1.31 5.30 -1.86
C LEU A 93 1.13 6.37 -2.93
N GLU A 94 -0.12 6.69 -3.23
CA GLU A 94 -0.52 7.81 -4.08
C GLU A 94 -1.48 8.70 -3.31
N LEU A 95 -1.11 9.97 -3.14
CA LEU A 95 -1.90 10.96 -2.44
C LEU A 95 -2.31 12.07 -3.39
N HIS A 96 -3.60 12.38 -3.43
CA HIS A 96 -4.14 13.54 -4.11
C HIS A 96 -4.51 14.60 -3.09
N MET A 97 -4.01 15.81 -3.29
CA MET A 97 -4.10 16.88 -2.30
C MET A 97 -4.60 18.16 -2.96
N ASN A 98 -5.37 18.94 -2.21
CA ASN A 98 -5.67 20.31 -2.55
C ASN A 98 -5.48 21.20 -1.33
N SER A 99 -5.11 22.46 -1.55
CA SER A 99 -5.02 23.45 -0.51
C SER A 99 -5.67 24.74 -0.97
N ALA A 100 -6.57 25.27 -0.15
CA ALA A 100 -7.09 26.63 -0.34
C ALA A 100 -6.12 27.70 0.20
N ASN A 101 -5.06 27.27 0.88
CA ASN A 101 -4.06 28.14 1.51
C ASN A 101 -2.68 27.84 0.95
N ASP A 102 -1.74 28.75 1.13
CA ASP A 102 -0.34 28.56 0.77
C ASP A 102 0.32 27.51 1.70
N ALA A 103 -0.01 26.24 1.48
CA ALA A 103 0.68 25.14 2.09
C ALA A 103 1.96 24.87 1.30
N ARG A 104 3.01 25.62 1.57
CA ARG A 104 4.28 25.59 0.81
C ARG A 104 4.87 24.21 0.65
N TRP A 105 4.55 23.29 1.57
CA TRP A 105 4.97 21.89 1.50
C TRP A 105 4.07 20.99 2.35
N ILE A 106 4.03 19.74 2.00
CA ILE A 106 3.56 18.65 2.84
C ILE A 106 4.68 17.64 3.03
N ASP A 107 4.85 17.21 4.26
CA ASP A 107 5.74 16.11 4.64
C ASP A 107 4.94 14.82 4.72
N ILE A 108 5.34 13.81 3.96
CA ILE A 108 4.66 12.52 3.88
C ILE A 108 5.64 11.45 4.33
N ARG A 109 5.24 10.65 5.31
CA ARG A 109 6.08 9.58 5.86
C ARG A 109 5.37 8.24 5.80
N LEU A 110 6.03 7.26 5.21
CA LEU A 110 5.69 5.86 5.39
C LEU A 110 6.52 5.32 6.56
N LEU A 111 5.90 5.18 7.73
CA LEU A 111 6.53 4.76 8.97
C LEU A 111 6.37 3.24 9.15
N PHE A 112 7.47 2.52 9.19
CA PHE A 112 7.48 1.11 9.54
C PHE A 112 7.80 0.95 11.03
N THR A 113 6.99 0.18 11.73
CA THR A 113 7.22 -0.17 13.14
C THR A 113 7.34 -1.69 13.26
N PRO A 114 8.53 -2.21 13.59
CA PRO A 114 8.70 -3.63 13.84
C PRO A 114 8.01 -4.03 15.14
N ASN A 115 7.75 -5.33 15.32
CA ASN A 115 7.05 -5.93 16.44
C ASN A 115 7.50 -5.39 17.81
N GLY A 116 6.65 -4.59 18.44
CA GLY A 116 6.93 -4.01 19.77
C GLY A 116 8.06 -2.97 19.81
N GLY A 117 8.63 -2.61 18.67
CA GLY A 117 9.70 -1.62 18.58
C GLY A 117 9.20 -0.18 18.39
N SER A 118 10.16 0.72 18.28
CA SER A 118 9.91 2.10 17.82
C SER A 118 9.83 2.14 16.30
N PRO A 119 9.13 3.12 15.71
CA PRO A 119 9.15 3.33 14.27
C PRO A 119 10.57 3.47 13.74
N VAL A 120 10.90 2.70 12.70
CA VAL A 120 12.20 2.76 12.02
C VAL A 120 12.02 3.29 10.60
N GLY A 121 12.98 4.06 10.12
CA GLY A 121 12.99 4.56 8.74
C GLY A 121 11.99 5.68 8.46
N GLY A 122 11.46 6.33 9.49
CA GLY A 122 10.51 7.43 9.37
C GLY A 122 11.08 8.72 8.80
N ASP A 123 12.38 8.81 8.57
CA ASP A 123 13.06 10.03 8.12
C ASP A 123 13.12 10.19 6.60
N LEU A 124 12.28 9.51 5.88
CA LEU A 124 12.14 9.77 4.46
C LEU A 124 11.13 10.90 4.26
N TYR A 125 11.61 12.09 4.60
CA TYR A 125 10.92 13.34 4.31
C TYR A 125 10.80 13.51 2.81
N ASP A 126 9.59 13.55 2.34
CA ASP A 126 9.30 14.00 1.00
C ASP A 126 8.50 15.28 1.09
N HIS A 127 9.20 16.38 0.94
CA HIS A 127 8.56 17.66 0.75
C HIS A 127 7.95 17.71 -0.65
N VAL A 128 6.64 17.66 -0.71
CA VAL A 128 5.92 17.98 -1.94
C VAL A 128 5.58 19.47 -1.86
N GLY A 129 6.10 20.25 -2.81
CA GLY A 129 5.68 21.64 -2.95
C GLY A 129 4.22 21.70 -3.34
N VAL A 130 3.40 22.35 -2.54
CA VAL A 130 1.99 22.62 -2.84
C VAL A 130 1.88 24.11 -3.12
N VAL A 131 1.55 24.45 -4.36
CA VAL A 131 1.44 25.85 -4.77
C VAL A 131 0.15 26.44 -4.24
N SER A 132 0.24 27.68 -3.75
CA SER A 132 -0.84 28.41 -3.13
C SER A 132 -2.01 28.76 -4.05
N ASN A 133 -3.18 28.86 -3.47
CA ASN A 133 -4.41 29.41 -4.07
C ASN A 133 -4.91 28.73 -5.33
N ASP A 134 -4.55 27.47 -5.57
CA ASP A 134 -5.04 26.75 -6.69
C ASP A 134 -6.01 25.64 -6.26
N THR A 135 -7.17 25.58 -6.89
CA THR A 135 -8.07 24.45 -6.84
C THR A 135 -7.49 23.22 -7.54
N THR A 136 -6.27 23.35 -8.09
CA THR A 136 -5.55 22.28 -8.77
C THR A 136 -5.11 21.22 -7.77
N TYR A 137 -5.27 19.97 -8.16
CA TYR A 137 -4.85 18.84 -7.35
C TYR A 137 -3.37 18.57 -7.56
N HIS A 138 -2.67 18.35 -6.45
CA HIS A 138 -1.29 17.88 -6.46
C HIS A 138 -1.26 16.41 -6.12
N THR A 139 -0.48 15.64 -6.87
CA THR A 139 -0.29 14.21 -6.62
C THR A 139 1.10 13.96 -6.06
N ALA A 140 1.16 13.23 -4.96
CA ALA A 140 2.40 12.67 -4.44
C ALA A 140 2.38 11.14 -4.63
N HIS A 141 3.44 10.60 -5.20
CA HIS A 141 3.60 9.18 -5.42
C HIS A 141 4.87 8.68 -4.71
N ARG A 142 4.74 7.61 -3.92
CA ARG A 142 5.84 7.03 -3.13
C ARG A 142 5.87 5.52 -3.26
N ILE A 143 7.07 4.98 -3.38
CA ILE A 143 7.32 3.54 -3.36
C ILE A 143 8.38 3.25 -2.33
N ARG A 144 8.13 2.24 -1.47
CA ARG A 144 9.07 1.73 -0.48
C ARG A 144 8.97 0.22 -0.38
N TYR A 145 10.04 -0.40 0.09
CA TYR A 145 10.10 -1.82 0.38
C TYR A 145 10.26 -2.01 1.88
N PHE A 146 9.40 -2.83 2.46
CA PHE A 146 9.46 -3.18 3.88
C PHE A 146 9.55 -4.68 4.05
N ASN A 147 10.39 -5.10 4.99
CA ASN A 147 10.56 -6.49 5.36
C ASN A 147 9.72 -6.78 6.62
N PHE A 148 8.56 -7.39 6.44
CA PHE A 148 7.68 -7.82 7.53
C PHE A 148 8.15 -9.19 8.00
N THR A 149 8.65 -9.28 9.21
CA THR A 149 9.15 -10.52 9.84
C THR A 149 8.18 -11.08 10.88
N HIS A 150 7.29 -10.23 11.41
CA HIS A 150 6.33 -10.59 12.45
C HIS A 150 4.92 -10.08 12.12
N ALA A 151 3.91 -10.80 12.62
CA ALA A 151 2.50 -10.42 12.42
C ALA A 151 2.10 -9.06 13.04
N ASN A 152 2.91 -8.53 13.96
CA ASN A 152 2.68 -7.24 14.60
C ASN A 152 3.49 -6.10 13.94
N ASP A 153 4.26 -6.40 12.92
CA ASP A 153 4.90 -5.36 12.12
C ASP A 153 3.83 -4.52 11.45
N LYS A 154 4.02 -3.21 11.45
CA LYS A 154 3.01 -2.30 10.89
C LYS A 154 3.63 -1.18 10.08
N VAL A 155 2.85 -0.71 9.10
CA VAL A 155 3.09 0.53 8.37
C VAL A 155 2.01 1.54 8.75
N GLN A 156 2.40 2.80 8.87
CA GLN A 156 1.51 3.95 9.09
C GLN A 156 1.85 5.04 8.08
N ILE A 157 0.87 5.83 7.72
CA ILE A 157 1.06 7.02 6.89
C ILE A 157 0.92 8.23 7.79
N GLY A 158 2.00 8.99 7.93
CA GLY A 158 2.01 10.24 8.68
C GLY A 158 2.19 11.42 7.75
N THR A 159 1.55 12.53 8.07
CA THR A 159 1.61 13.76 7.29
C THR A 159 1.77 14.97 8.19
N GLN A 160 2.47 15.99 7.69
CA GLN A 160 2.65 17.27 8.34
C GLN A 160 2.73 18.38 7.29
N THR A 161 2.26 19.58 7.61
CA THR A 161 2.29 20.75 6.73
C THR A 161 2.43 22.05 7.52
N VAL A 162 2.83 23.15 6.86
CA VAL A 162 2.88 24.50 7.47
C VAL A 162 1.54 25.21 7.47
N ALA A 163 0.64 24.86 6.54
CA ALA A 163 -0.72 25.39 6.49
C ALA A 163 -1.70 24.25 6.24
N ALA A 164 -2.93 24.36 6.73
CA ALA A 164 -3.92 23.32 6.57
C ALA A 164 -4.15 22.98 5.10
N LEU A 165 -4.15 21.70 4.79
CA LEU A 165 -4.49 21.17 3.46
C LEU A 165 -5.37 19.93 3.59
N ASN A 166 -6.05 19.58 2.50
CA ASN A 166 -6.89 18.40 2.43
C ASN A 166 -6.25 17.35 1.53
N ILE A 167 -6.18 16.13 2.03
CA ILE A 167 -5.91 14.92 1.23
C ILE A 167 -7.27 14.37 0.82
N ARG A 168 -7.49 14.25 -0.49
CA ARG A 168 -8.78 13.78 -1.03
C ARG A 168 -9.05 12.35 -0.63
N GLY A 169 -10.32 12.09 -0.40
CA GLY A 169 -10.85 10.77 -0.22
C GLY A 169 -12.36 10.79 -0.34
N GLY A 170 -12.95 9.66 -0.66
CA GLY A 170 -14.38 9.50 -0.81
C GLY A 170 -14.75 8.11 -1.33
N SER A 171 -16.00 7.72 -1.14
CA SER A 171 -16.48 6.40 -1.55
C SER A 171 -16.53 6.20 -3.08
N ASN A 172 -16.51 7.28 -3.85
CA ASN A 172 -16.58 7.26 -5.31
C ASN A 172 -15.31 7.83 -5.98
N GLU A 173 -14.35 8.27 -5.20
CA GLU A 173 -13.12 8.90 -5.66
C GLU A 173 -11.95 8.16 -5.05
N TYR A 174 -11.32 7.29 -5.84
CA TYR A 174 -10.15 6.53 -5.40
C TYR A 174 -8.86 7.31 -5.64
N ASP A 175 -8.88 8.59 -5.31
CA ASP A 175 -7.79 9.51 -5.59
C ASP A 175 -6.57 9.24 -4.70
N THR A 176 -6.81 8.87 -3.44
CA THR A 176 -5.74 8.58 -2.48
C THR A 176 -5.76 7.10 -2.14
N VAL A 177 -4.70 6.39 -2.51
CA VAL A 177 -4.61 4.93 -2.43
C VAL A 177 -3.27 4.47 -1.88
N ILE A 178 -3.27 3.32 -1.22
CA ILE A 178 -2.06 2.59 -0.85
C ILE A 178 -2.18 1.13 -1.25
N TYR A 179 -1.12 0.58 -1.83
CA TYR A 179 -1.02 -0.80 -2.25
C TYR A 179 0.14 -1.49 -1.55
N PHE A 180 -0.09 -2.73 -1.16
CA PHE A 180 0.89 -3.65 -0.62
C PHE A 180 1.01 -4.83 -1.58
N GLU A 181 2.16 -4.98 -2.22
CA GLU A 181 2.46 -6.06 -3.15
C GLU A 181 3.56 -6.94 -2.56
N TRP A 182 3.28 -8.22 -2.38
CA TRP A 182 4.28 -9.17 -1.93
C TRP A 182 5.34 -9.41 -3.00
N VAL A 183 6.60 -9.24 -2.66
CA VAL A 183 7.75 -9.36 -3.57
C VAL A 183 8.51 -10.65 -3.33
N GLY A 184 8.55 -11.11 -2.09
CA GLY A 184 9.31 -12.30 -1.74
C GLY A 184 9.27 -12.64 -0.25
N PRO A 185 9.91 -13.76 0.14
CA PRO A 185 10.01 -14.14 1.55
C PRO A 185 10.78 -13.10 2.37
N PRO A 186 10.59 -13.07 3.70
CA PRO A 186 11.32 -12.16 4.55
C PRO A 186 12.83 -12.46 4.52
N VAL A 187 13.63 -11.41 4.63
CA VAL A 187 15.08 -11.54 4.88
C VAL A 187 15.29 -11.56 6.40
N THR A 188 15.96 -12.60 6.87
CA THR A 188 16.36 -12.82 8.29
C THR A 188 17.74 -12.29 8.54
#